data_1d5c546e26a65db113ffe94958d012d1
#
_entry.id   1d5c546e26a65db113ffe94958d012d1
#
_cell.length_a   1.000
_cell.length_b   1.000
_cell.length_c   1.000
_cell.angle_alpha   90.00
_cell.angle_beta   90.00
_cell.angle_gamma   90.00
#
_symmetry.space_group_name_H-M   'P 1'
#
loop_
_entity.id
_entity.type
_entity.pdbx_description
1 polymer ?
#
loop_
_entity_poly.entity_id
_entity_poly.type
_entity_poly.pdbx_seq_one_letter_code
_entity_poly.pdbx_strand_id
1 'polypeptide(L)'
;VYGELDMSQVANNPAVAMQMQQAMMLPQGETLDNYINAEQMKRLNAFLTQYMGADLNNPAMAQVKQMKPATLNTTLQVMLIIKEEGGFNPQEQFDTYFQQEAQKQNKFVGGFETLDYQMNVLYGATPQRQAEQLMCLVDNVDYNLSIAKRTIQAYYAQDMKAIEKLNDEKLHNSCDATPAEEDALIYT
;
A
#
# COMPACT_ATOMS: atom_id res chain seq x y z
N VAL A 1 15.79 -20.17 -0.41
CA VAL A 1 14.89 -19.25 0.30
C VAL A 1 13.79 -18.84 -0.66
N TYR A 2 12.57 -18.84 -0.18
CA TYR A 2 11.40 -18.36 -0.93
C TYR A 2 10.85 -17.12 -0.23
N GLY A 3 10.45 -16.12 -1.01
CA GLY A 3 9.65 -14.97 -0.59
C GLY A 3 8.36 -14.91 -1.41
N GLU A 4 7.53 -13.91 -1.21
CA GLU A 4 6.38 -13.66 -2.07
C GLU A 4 6.86 -13.44 -3.52
N LEU A 5 7.83 -12.54 -3.72
CA LEU A 5 8.52 -12.32 -4.98
C LEU A 5 10.01 -12.67 -4.88
N ASP A 6 10.60 -13.05 -5.99
CA ASP A 6 12.06 -13.05 -6.14
C ASP A 6 12.54 -11.61 -6.38
N MET A 7 12.94 -10.93 -5.30
CA MET A 7 13.39 -9.53 -5.34
C MET A 7 14.65 -9.31 -6.18
N SER A 8 15.41 -10.37 -6.47
CA SER A 8 16.58 -10.26 -7.35
C SER A 8 16.20 -9.99 -8.80
N GLN A 9 15.07 -10.53 -9.24
CA GLN A 9 14.53 -10.27 -10.58
C GLN A 9 14.03 -8.82 -10.69
N VAL A 10 13.49 -8.27 -9.61
CA VAL A 10 13.05 -6.85 -9.57
C VAL A 10 14.24 -5.91 -9.61
N ALA A 11 15.25 -6.15 -8.74
CA ALA A 11 16.39 -5.24 -8.57
C ALA A 11 17.31 -5.19 -9.81
N ASN A 12 17.43 -6.29 -10.56
CA ASN A 12 18.39 -6.42 -11.65
C ASN A 12 17.77 -6.32 -13.05
N ASN A 13 16.47 -6.09 -13.17
CA ASN A 13 15.78 -6.03 -14.45
C ASN A 13 15.05 -4.68 -14.65
N PRO A 14 15.63 -3.76 -15.46
CA PRO A 14 15.00 -2.46 -15.73
C PRO A 14 13.61 -2.55 -16.34
N ALA A 15 13.31 -3.60 -17.11
CA ALA A 15 11.98 -3.79 -17.68
C ALA A 15 10.94 -4.10 -16.59
N VAL A 16 11.31 -4.89 -15.59
CA VAL A 16 10.47 -5.18 -14.42
C VAL A 16 10.23 -3.92 -13.60
N ALA A 17 11.26 -3.12 -13.36
CA ALA A 17 11.13 -1.85 -12.64
C ALA A 17 10.18 -0.88 -13.38
N MET A 18 10.27 -0.82 -14.71
CA MET A 18 9.36 -0.02 -15.54
C MET A 18 7.92 -0.54 -15.48
N GLN A 19 7.72 -1.84 -15.53
CA GLN A 19 6.40 -2.47 -15.42
C GLN A 19 5.76 -2.17 -14.05
N MET A 20 6.52 -2.27 -12.97
CA MET A 20 6.04 -1.88 -11.63
C MET A 20 5.64 -0.41 -11.59
N GLN A 21 6.49 0.48 -12.11
CA GLN A 21 6.17 1.91 -12.17
C GLN A 21 4.89 2.18 -12.96
N GLN A 22 4.72 1.54 -14.12
CA GLN A 22 3.50 1.67 -14.92
C GLN A 22 2.26 1.15 -14.18
N ALA A 23 2.38 0.03 -13.45
CA ALA A 23 1.29 -0.52 -12.68
C ALA A 23 0.80 0.43 -11.55
N MET A 24 1.68 1.27 -11.04
CA MET A 24 1.42 2.24 -9.96
C MET A 24 0.83 3.57 -10.43
N MET A 25 0.82 3.83 -11.75
CA MET A 25 0.41 5.11 -12.33
C MET A 25 -0.96 4.98 -13.01
N LEU A 26 -1.70 6.07 -13.04
CA LEU A 26 -2.90 6.22 -13.86
C LEU A 26 -2.54 6.20 -15.34
N PRO A 27 -3.49 5.84 -16.22
CA PRO A 27 -3.30 5.95 -17.67
C PRO A 27 -2.84 7.34 -18.08
N GLN A 28 -2.11 7.42 -19.20
CA GLN A 28 -1.61 8.69 -19.70
C GLN A 28 -2.75 9.69 -19.95
N GLY A 29 -2.62 10.89 -19.41
CA GLY A 29 -3.61 11.96 -19.50
C GLY A 29 -4.67 11.95 -18.41
N GLU A 30 -4.65 10.95 -17.52
CA GLU A 30 -5.53 10.89 -16.36
C GLU A 30 -4.80 11.31 -15.08
N THR A 31 -5.57 11.87 -14.14
CA THR A 31 -5.11 12.28 -12.83
C THR A 31 -6.15 11.92 -11.77
N LEU A 32 -5.81 12.09 -10.50
CA LEU A 32 -6.77 11.91 -9.40
C LEU A 32 -8.06 12.73 -9.57
N ASP A 33 -7.99 13.88 -10.25
CA ASP A 33 -9.17 14.73 -10.52
C ASP A 33 -10.25 14.02 -11.37
N ASN A 34 -9.91 12.95 -12.08
CA ASN A 34 -10.87 12.15 -12.82
C ASN A 34 -11.73 11.23 -11.92
N TYR A 35 -11.27 10.93 -10.71
CA TYR A 35 -11.85 9.90 -9.85
C TYR A 35 -12.30 10.44 -8.48
N ILE A 36 -11.86 11.63 -8.10
CA ILE A 36 -12.12 12.28 -6.81
C ILE A 36 -12.85 13.59 -7.08
N ASN A 37 -14.03 13.79 -6.49
CA ASN A 37 -14.78 15.04 -6.65
C ASN A 37 -14.15 16.21 -5.87
N ALA A 38 -14.63 17.45 -6.09
CA ALA A 38 -14.05 18.65 -5.53
C ALA A 38 -14.02 18.67 -3.96
N GLU A 39 -15.06 18.13 -3.32
CA GLU A 39 -15.10 18.05 -1.85
C GLU A 39 -14.13 16.99 -1.31
N GLN A 40 -14.03 15.85 -1.97
CA GLN A 40 -13.05 14.82 -1.67
C GLN A 40 -11.62 15.34 -1.88
N MET A 41 -11.37 16.04 -2.98
CA MET A 41 -10.07 16.66 -3.28
C MET A 41 -9.67 17.68 -2.21
N LYS A 42 -10.62 18.47 -1.72
CA LYS A 42 -10.37 19.44 -0.63
C LYS A 42 -9.93 18.71 0.65
N ARG A 43 -10.61 17.62 1.03
CA ARG A 43 -10.22 16.82 2.22
C ARG A 43 -8.88 16.15 2.04
N LEU A 44 -8.63 15.56 0.87
CA LEU A 44 -7.33 14.96 0.53
C LEU A 44 -6.20 15.99 0.61
N ASN A 45 -6.39 17.18 0.06
CA ASN A 45 -5.39 18.25 0.12
C ASN A 45 -5.12 18.74 1.54
N ALA A 46 -6.15 18.84 2.39
CA ALA A 46 -5.98 19.18 3.79
C ALA A 46 -5.17 18.08 4.52
N PHE A 47 -5.49 16.81 4.27
CA PHE A 47 -4.76 15.67 4.81
C PHE A 47 -3.29 15.68 4.37
N LEU A 48 -3.02 15.84 3.08
CA LEU A 48 -1.66 15.88 2.54
C LEU A 48 -0.85 17.05 3.13
N THR A 49 -1.45 18.22 3.27
CA THR A 49 -0.81 19.38 3.92
C THR A 49 -0.44 19.05 5.36
N GLN A 50 -1.34 18.41 6.11
CA GLN A 50 -1.11 18.05 7.52
C GLN A 50 0.00 17.01 7.70
N TYR A 51 0.03 15.99 6.84
CA TYR A 51 0.90 14.82 7.04
C TYR A 51 2.16 14.85 6.16
N MET A 52 2.12 15.49 4.98
CA MET A 52 3.24 15.59 4.03
C MET A 52 3.81 17.01 3.90
N GLY A 53 3.15 18.04 4.44
CA GLY A 53 3.59 19.42 4.36
C GLY A 53 3.29 20.13 3.03
N ALA A 54 2.63 19.46 2.08
CA ALA A 54 2.25 20.04 0.79
C ALA A 54 0.97 19.38 0.26
N ASP A 55 0.15 20.16 -0.46
CA ASP A 55 -1.03 19.66 -1.16
C ASP A 55 -0.75 19.36 -2.65
N LEU A 56 -1.74 18.80 -3.34
CA LEU A 56 -1.63 18.46 -4.76
C LEU A 56 -1.56 19.67 -5.71
N ASN A 57 -1.77 20.89 -5.22
CA ASN A 57 -1.57 22.12 -6.01
C ASN A 57 -0.11 22.55 -6.04
N ASN A 58 0.71 22.02 -5.14
CA ASN A 58 2.15 22.27 -5.17
C ASN A 58 2.78 21.58 -6.39
N PRO A 59 3.56 22.29 -7.23
CA PRO A 59 4.24 21.70 -8.39
C PRO A 59 5.11 20.48 -8.07
N ALA A 60 5.69 20.41 -6.87
CA ALA A 60 6.46 19.26 -6.42
C ALA A 60 5.61 17.97 -6.26
N MET A 61 4.30 18.12 -6.14
CA MET A 61 3.34 17.01 -6.02
C MET A 61 2.72 16.60 -7.36
N ALA A 62 3.17 17.15 -8.49
CA ALA A 62 2.59 16.87 -9.81
C ALA A 62 2.61 15.38 -10.17
N GLN A 63 3.66 14.65 -9.77
CA GLN A 63 3.76 13.21 -10.00
C GLN A 63 2.75 12.44 -9.12
N VAL A 64 2.48 12.89 -7.92
CA VAL A 64 1.51 12.27 -7.00
C VAL A 64 0.10 12.32 -7.57
N LYS A 65 -0.26 13.39 -8.29
CA LYS A 65 -1.55 13.49 -9.01
C LYS A 65 -1.76 12.40 -10.07
N GLN A 66 -0.69 11.86 -10.62
CA GLN A 66 -0.72 10.82 -11.66
C GLN A 66 -0.65 9.41 -11.10
N MET A 67 -0.46 9.25 -9.80
CA MET A 67 -0.48 7.94 -9.15
C MET A 67 -1.89 7.37 -9.11
N LYS A 68 -2.00 6.04 -9.25
CA LYS A 68 -3.26 5.35 -8.91
C LYS A 68 -3.66 5.66 -7.46
N PRO A 69 -4.96 5.81 -7.17
CA PRO A 69 -5.39 6.04 -5.79
C PRO A 69 -4.92 4.95 -4.81
N ALA A 70 -4.83 3.69 -5.23
CA ALA A 70 -4.28 2.61 -4.41
C ALA A 70 -2.80 2.82 -4.08
N THR A 71 -1.99 3.29 -5.03
CA THR A 71 -0.57 3.61 -4.80
C THR A 71 -0.43 4.72 -3.76
N LEU A 72 -1.22 5.77 -3.90
CA LEU A 72 -1.22 6.87 -2.92
C LEU A 72 -1.71 6.40 -1.56
N ASN A 73 -2.76 5.59 -1.50
CA ASN A 73 -3.30 5.02 -0.27
C ASN A 73 -2.22 4.23 0.49
N THR A 74 -1.56 3.29 -0.16
CA THR A 74 -0.48 2.49 0.45
C THR A 74 0.68 3.37 0.93
N THR A 75 1.09 4.35 0.11
CA THR A 75 2.16 5.29 0.45
C THR A 75 1.80 6.08 1.71
N LEU A 76 0.58 6.59 1.80
CA LEU A 76 0.11 7.35 2.96
C LEU A 76 0.00 6.48 4.22
N GLN A 77 -0.47 5.24 4.12
CA GLN A 77 -0.52 4.32 5.25
C GLN A 77 0.88 4.06 5.82
N VAL A 78 1.85 3.75 4.96
CA VAL A 78 3.25 3.54 5.40
C VAL A 78 3.81 4.80 6.07
N MET A 79 3.59 5.98 5.48
CA MET A 79 4.06 7.24 6.05
C MET A 79 3.43 7.55 7.42
N LEU A 80 2.13 7.28 7.58
CA LEU A 80 1.43 7.44 8.85
C LEU A 80 2.04 6.53 9.94
N ILE A 81 2.28 5.27 9.62
CA ILE A 81 2.90 4.31 10.53
C ILE A 81 4.31 4.76 10.92
N ILE A 82 5.14 5.17 9.96
CA ILE A 82 6.50 5.67 10.22
C ILE A 82 6.47 6.88 11.16
N LYS A 83 5.53 7.81 10.93
CA LYS A 83 5.40 9.03 11.73
C LYS A 83 4.96 8.75 13.17
N GLU A 84 4.07 7.78 13.36
CA GLU A 84 3.48 7.47 14.66
C GLU A 84 4.37 6.55 15.53
N GLU A 85 4.95 5.53 14.92
CA GLU A 85 5.71 4.50 15.67
C GLU A 85 7.20 4.85 15.79
N GLY A 86 7.75 5.66 14.87
CA GLY A 86 9.18 5.93 14.80
C GLY A 86 10.02 4.66 14.55
N GLY A 87 11.24 4.80 14.10
CA GLY A 87 12.17 3.67 13.96
C GLY A 87 11.84 2.63 12.87
N PHE A 88 10.72 2.73 12.17
CA PHE A 88 10.43 1.87 11.03
C PHE A 88 11.32 2.28 9.85
N ASN A 89 12.13 1.34 9.37
CA ASN A 89 12.95 1.53 8.18
C ASN A 89 12.43 0.67 7.04
N PRO A 90 11.78 1.25 6.01
CA PRO A 90 11.25 0.48 4.88
C PRO A 90 12.33 -0.22 4.04
N GLN A 91 13.61 0.10 4.25
CA GLN A 91 14.74 -0.58 3.61
C GLN A 91 15.16 -1.87 4.32
N GLU A 92 14.71 -2.07 5.56
CA GLU A 92 15.05 -3.24 6.39
C GLU A 92 13.92 -4.26 6.40
N GLN A 93 13.53 -4.74 5.22
CA GLN A 93 12.50 -5.77 5.07
C GLN A 93 13.12 -7.16 5.24
N PHE A 94 12.48 -8.02 6.02
CA PHE A 94 12.94 -9.39 6.26
C PHE A 94 13.10 -10.20 4.98
N ASP A 95 12.15 -10.13 4.05
CA ASP A 95 12.22 -10.87 2.79
C ASP A 95 13.44 -10.47 1.97
N THR A 96 13.69 -9.19 1.82
CA THR A 96 14.86 -8.67 1.11
C THR A 96 16.15 -9.11 1.83
N TYR A 97 16.19 -9.01 3.15
CA TYR A 97 17.36 -9.42 3.94
C TYR A 97 17.69 -10.91 3.75
N PHE A 98 16.70 -11.79 3.94
CA PHE A 98 16.93 -13.24 3.84
C PHE A 98 17.25 -13.68 2.41
N GLN A 99 16.66 -13.06 1.39
CA GLN A 99 17.01 -13.33 0.00
C GLN A 99 18.44 -12.89 -0.32
N GLN A 100 18.88 -11.73 0.13
CA GLN A 100 20.26 -11.26 -0.05
C GLN A 100 21.26 -12.17 0.67
N GLU A 101 20.99 -12.61 1.89
CA GLU A 101 21.84 -13.54 2.63
C GLU A 101 21.93 -14.91 1.94
N ALA A 102 20.83 -15.41 1.36
CA ALA A 102 20.82 -16.62 0.57
C ALA A 102 21.69 -16.49 -0.70
N GLN A 103 21.60 -15.35 -1.40
CA GLN A 103 22.42 -15.07 -2.58
C GLN A 103 23.92 -15.01 -2.25
N LYS A 104 24.30 -14.33 -1.14
CA LYS A 104 25.71 -14.30 -0.68
C LYS A 104 26.28 -15.70 -0.41
N GLN A 105 25.42 -16.65 -0.03
CA GLN A 105 25.78 -18.04 0.24
C GLN A 105 25.58 -18.95 -0.99
N ASN A 106 25.30 -18.40 -2.17
CA ASN A 106 24.98 -19.14 -3.40
C ASN A 106 23.82 -20.14 -3.22
N LYS A 107 22.86 -19.83 -2.35
CA LYS A 107 21.65 -20.62 -2.17
C LYS A 107 20.57 -20.19 -3.14
N PHE A 108 19.67 -21.10 -3.48
CA PHE A 108 18.54 -20.80 -4.34
C PHE A 108 17.62 -19.76 -3.69
N VAL A 109 17.17 -18.80 -4.51
CA VAL A 109 16.13 -17.81 -4.18
C VAL A 109 15.02 -17.96 -5.21
N GLY A 110 13.77 -17.90 -4.78
CA GLY A 110 12.59 -17.93 -5.65
C GLY A 110 11.41 -17.19 -5.04
N GLY A 111 10.41 -16.92 -5.87
CA GLY A 111 9.12 -16.34 -5.46
C GLY A 111 8.01 -17.38 -5.50
N PHE A 112 7.04 -17.29 -4.60
CA PHE A 112 5.79 -18.04 -4.67
C PHE A 112 4.81 -17.43 -5.67
N GLU A 113 4.90 -16.11 -5.87
CA GLU A 113 4.04 -15.33 -6.73
C GLU A 113 4.79 -14.75 -7.93
N THR A 114 4.04 -14.41 -8.96
CA THR A 114 4.56 -13.63 -10.08
C THR A 114 4.34 -12.13 -9.82
N LEU A 115 5.18 -11.29 -10.43
CA LEU A 115 5.00 -9.85 -10.35
C LEU A 115 3.63 -9.41 -10.88
N ASP A 116 3.19 -9.96 -12.01
CA ASP A 116 1.89 -9.63 -12.62
C ASP A 116 0.73 -9.91 -11.67
N TYR A 117 0.79 -11.06 -10.98
CA TYR A 117 -0.20 -11.44 -9.99
C TYR A 117 -0.22 -10.41 -8.84
N GLN A 118 0.92 -10.12 -8.24
CA GLN A 118 1.02 -9.18 -7.12
C GLN A 118 0.59 -7.76 -7.52
N MET A 119 0.98 -7.30 -8.72
CA MET A 119 0.52 -6.00 -9.25
C MET A 119 -0.99 -5.96 -9.47
N ASN A 120 -1.60 -7.06 -9.90
CA ASN A 120 -3.04 -7.15 -10.06
C ASN A 120 -3.77 -7.14 -8.71
N VAL A 121 -3.29 -7.84 -7.71
CA VAL A 121 -3.85 -7.82 -6.34
C VAL A 121 -3.79 -6.40 -5.76
N LEU A 122 -2.66 -5.73 -5.86
CA LEU A 122 -2.44 -4.41 -5.25
C LEU A 122 -3.13 -3.26 -6.00
N TYR A 123 -3.18 -3.32 -7.34
CA TYR A 123 -3.55 -2.18 -8.18
C TYR A 123 -4.60 -2.51 -9.24
N GLY A 124 -5.18 -3.72 -9.23
CA GLY A 124 -6.11 -4.20 -10.26
C GLY A 124 -7.57 -3.78 -10.05
N ALA A 125 -7.94 -3.31 -8.86
CA ALA A 125 -9.27 -2.75 -8.63
C ALA A 125 -9.55 -1.54 -9.55
N THR A 126 -10.83 -1.25 -9.80
CA THR A 126 -11.19 -0.07 -10.62
C THR A 126 -10.68 1.21 -9.96
N PRO A 127 -10.24 2.22 -10.75
CA PRO A 127 -9.76 3.48 -10.17
C PRO A 127 -10.79 4.18 -9.30
N GLN A 128 -12.09 4.02 -9.56
CA GLN A 128 -13.18 4.51 -8.71
C GLN A 128 -13.15 3.85 -7.32
N ARG A 129 -13.05 2.51 -7.28
CA ARG A 129 -12.97 1.78 -6.02
C ARG A 129 -11.69 2.13 -5.24
N GLN A 130 -10.58 2.27 -5.93
CA GLN A 130 -9.33 2.72 -5.32
C GLN A 130 -9.45 4.14 -4.74
N ALA A 131 -10.16 5.05 -5.42
CA ALA A 131 -10.42 6.39 -4.93
C ALA A 131 -11.33 6.39 -3.69
N GLU A 132 -12.35 5.54 -3.65
CA GLU A 132 -13.17 5.33 -2.44
C GLU A 132 -12.31 4.88 -1.26
N GLN A 133 -11.46 3.87 -1.45
CA GLN A 133 -10.56 3.36 -0.41
C GLN A 133 -9.55 4.41 0.07
N LEU A 134 -9.01 5.22 -0.85
CA LEU A 134 -8.15 6.35 -0.49
C LEU A 134 -8.90 7.37 0.38
N MET A 135 -10.14 7.71 0.02
CA MET A 135 -10.95 8.62 0.82
C MET A 135 -11.35 8.00 2.16
N CYS A 136 -11.53 6.68 2.23
CA CYS A 136 -11.73 5.98 3.49
C CYS A 136 -10.55 6.15 4.46
N LEU A 137 -9.31 6.09 3.96
CA LEU A 137 -8.13 6.38 4.78
C LEU A 137 -8.14 7.83 5.27
N VAL A 138 -8.40 8.79 4.37
CA VAL A 138 -8.41 10.23 4.67
C VAL A 138 -9.48 10.57 5.71
N ASP A 139 -10.67 10.02 5.55
CA ASP A 139 -11.84 10.34 6.37
C ASP A 139 -11.85 9.59 7.74
N ASN A 140 -11.04 8.50 7.86
CA ASN A 140 -10.99 7.66 9.07
C ASN A 140 -9.55 7.46 9.59
N VAL A 141 -8.71 8.49 9.48
CA VAL A 141 -7.27 8.38 9.82
C VAL A 141 -7.03 7.89 11.25
N ASP A 142 -7.77 8.40 12.23
CA ASP A 142 -7.61 8.02 13.64
C ASP A 142 -7.96 6.56 13.88
N TYR A 143 -9.00 6.06 13.21
CA TYR A 143 -9.37 4.65 13.24
C TYR A 143 -8.25 3.78 12.64
N ASN A 144 -7.77 4.11 11.43
CA ASN A 144 -6.71 3.37 10.76
C ASN A 144 -5.41 3.35 11.60
N LEU A 145 -5.04 4.47 12.19
CA LEU A 145 -3.89 4.53 13.11
C LEU A 145 -4.10 3.70 14.37
N SER A 146 -5.31 3.69 14.93
CA SER A 146 -5.66 2.84 16.08
C SER A 146 -5.52 1.35 15.74
N ILE A 147 -6.04 0.91 14.59
CA ILE A 147 -5.89 -0.47 14.12
C ILE A 147 -4.41 -0.81 13.94
N ALA A 148 -3.64 0.03 13.24
CA ALA A 148 -2.22 -0.20 13.03
C ALA A 148 -1.45 -0.37 14.35
N LYS A 149 -1.64 0.54 15.31
CA LYS A 149 -1.00 0.47 16.64
C LYS A 149 -1.36 -0.81 17.40
N ARG A 150 -2.63 -1.15 17.43
CA ARG A 150 -3.10 -2.37 18.12
C ARG A 150 -2.57 -3.63 17.45
N THR A 151 -2.47 -3.65 16.12
CA THR A 151 -1.87 -4.76 15.37
C THR A 151 -0.38 -4.91 15.66
N ILE A 152 0.38 -3.82 15.68
CA ILE A 152 1.80 -3.82 16.05
C ILE A 152 1.99 -4.33 17.49
N GLN A 153 1.18 -3.86 18.44
CA GLN A 153 1.24 -4.32 19.83
C GLN A 153 0.94 -5.81 19.96
N ALA A 154 -0.11 -6.31 19.26
CA ALA A 154 -0.46 -7.72 19.24
C ALA A 154 0.66 -8.57 18.59
N TYR A 155 1.30 -8.07 17.55
CA TYR A 155 2.44 -8.72 16.90
C TYR A 155 3.63 -8.88 17.88
N TYR A 156 4.03 -7.82 18.57
CA TYR A 156 5.10 -7.91 19.56
C TYR A 156 4.74 -8.78 20.75
N ALA A 157 3.47 -8.82 21.13
CA ALA A 157 2.96 -9.74 22.15
C ALA A 157 2.82 -11.19 21.66
N GLN A 158 3.02 -11.46 20.35
CA GLN A 158 2.79 -12.76 19.71
C GLN A 158 1.35 -13.27 19.87
N ASP A 159 0.40 -12.35 19.97
CA ASP A 159 -1.04 -12.64 20.14
C ASP A 159 -1.75 -12.72 18.77
N MET A 160 -1.66 -13.92 18.18
CA MET A 160 -2.30 -14.20 16.87
C MET A 160 -3.82 -14.03 16.92
N LYS A 161 -4.46 -14.32 18.06
CA LYS A 161 -5.93 -14.17 18.19
C LYS A 161 -6.34 -12.69 18.20
N ALA A 162 -5.53 -11.84 18.82
CA ALA A 162 -5.76 -10.40 18.75
C ALA A 162 -5.58 -9.87 17.33
N ILE A 163 -4.57 -10.33 16.58
CA ILE A 163 -4.35 -9.95 15.18
C ILE A 163 -5.55 -10.39 14.31
N GLU A 164 -5.99 -11.65 14.43
CA GLU A 164 -7.16 -12.15 13.71
C GLU A 164 -8.40 -11.29 13.99
N LYS A 165 -8.68 -11.02 15.26
CA LYS A 165 -9.82 -10.17 15.66
C LYS A 165 -9.73 -8.75 15.10
N LEU A 166 -8.53 -8.16 15.05
CA LEU A 166 -8.31 -6.83 14.47
C LEU A 166 -8.52 -6.82 12.96
N ASN A 167 -8.12 -7.89 12.29
CA ASN A 167 -8.36 -8.05 10.86
C ASN A 167 -9.86 -8.16 10.51
N ASP A 168 -10.64 -8.74 11.40
CA ASP A 168 -12.09 -8.86 11.26
C ASP A 168 -12.86 -7.60 11.69
N GLU A 169 -12.18 -6.62 12.29
CA GLU A 169 -12.83 -5.38 12.74
C GLU A 169 -13.28 -4.54 11.53
N LYS A 170 -14.54 -4.17 11.50
CA LYS A 170 -15.18 -3.47 10.38
C LYS A 170 -15.70 -2.10 10.79
N LEU A 171 -15.71 -1.17 9.84
CA LEU A 171 -16.36 0.15 9.97
C LEU A 171 -17.88 0.07 9.73
N HIS A 172 -18.37 -1.06 9.17
CA HIS A 172 -19.76 -1.29 8.77
C HIS A 172 -20.29 -0.26 7.76
N ASN A 173 -19.45 0.11 6.80
CA ASN A 173 -19.77 1.04 5.72
C ASN A 173 -19.04 0.64 4.42
N SER A 174 -19.09 1.51 3.41
CA SER A 174 -18.45 1.27 2.09
C SER A 174 -16.91 1.20 2.12
N CYS A 175 -16.30 1.48 3.25
CA CYS A 175 -14.85 1.37 3.42
C CYS A 175 -14.39 -0.08 3.64
N ASP A 176 -15.28 -0.94 4.12
CA ASP A 176 -14.95 -2.34 4.31
C ASP A 176 -14.79 -3.06 2.96
N ALA A 177 -13.91 -4.05 2.95
CA ALA A 177 -13.78 -4.92 1.78
C ALA A 177 -15.09 -5.65 1.51
N THR A 178 -15.45 -5.78 0.25
CA THR A 178 -16.58 -6.63 -0.15
C THR A 178 -16.18 -8.11 -0.05
N PRO A 179 -17.14 -9.03 0.08
CA PRO A 179 -16.82 -10.47 0.10
C PRO A 179 -15.97 -10.91 -1.11
N ALA A 180 -16.21 -10.35 -2.29
CA ALA A 180 -15.41 -10.66 -3.48
C ALA A 180 -13.97 -10.12 -3.39
N GLU A 181 -13.76 -8.97 -2.76
CA GLU A 181 -12.41 -8.43 -2.50
C GLU A 181 -11.68 -9.26 -1.43
N GLU A 182 -12.39 -9.72 -0.39
CA GLU A 182 -11.84 -10.62 0.63
C GLU A 182 -11.44 -11.98 0.04
N ASP A 183 -12.32 -12.58 -0.76
CA ASP A 183 -12.07 -13.86 -1.44
C ASP A 183 -10.85 -13.74 -2.38
N ALA A 184 -10.70 -12.64 -3.09
CA ALA A 184 -9.56 -12.41 -3.98
C ALA A 184 -8.21 -12.32 -3.25
N LEU A 185 -8.21 -11.93 -1.98
CA LEU A 185 -6.99 -11.88 -1.15
C LEU A 185 -6.61 -13.23 -0.53
N ILE A 186 -7.59 -14.14 -0.33
CA ILE A 186 -7.39 -15.37 0.43
C ILE A 186 -7.23 -16.59 -0.49
N TYR A 187 -7.93 -16.63 -1.63
CA TYR A 187 -8.08 -17.84 -2.46
C TYR A 187 -7.40 -17.76 -3.83
N THR A 188 -6.56 -16.79 -4.04
CA THR A 188 -5.75 -16.68 -5.24
C THR A 188 -4.29 -16.93 -4.93
#